data_e39ad817cdd3cab05eb9c7c12b28f08b
#
_entry.id   e39ad817cdd3cab05eb9c7c12b28f08b
#
_cell.length_a   1.000
_cell.length_b   1.000
_cell.length_c   1.000
_cell.angle_alpha   90.00
_cell.angle_beta   90.00
_cell.angle_gamma   90.00
#
_symmetry.space_group_name_H-M   'P 1'
#
loop_
_entity.id
_entity.type
_entity.pdbx_description
1 polymer ?
#
loop_
_entity_poly.entity_id
_entity_poly.type
_entity_poly.pdbx_seq_one_letter_code
_entity_poly.pdbx_strand_id
1 'polypeptide(L)'
;MESYAIHASSRIKWQAKLALIIKEGLAKHGVNAVITDNRDKVSDTSLILGPNVWKKVEAKGNYIMFNRKFLGFNAEDVHENVAISWDGFNGRGTFCVSDLDENRLARYVKDEEILDYKENMGGINLLCEQHDLGRSTDWKNINEFYDYIYERYRNVAVRKKISPENVGVETWKQQILKELEDVKTAHILNSTVSAELTIFGIHVASHDIGDPCYALKGKEDKRMELLTYLAHCQWHYSEINNGEWWDKLKKKVGPQLHEI
;
A
#
# COMPACT_ATOMS: atom_id res chain seq x y z
N MET A 1 9.72 -28.93 11.29
CA MET A 1 10.28 -27.94 10.35
C MET A 1 9.10 -27.12 9.86
N GLU A 2 9.14 -25.80 10.03
CA GLU A 2 8.05 -24.92 9.65
C GLU A 2 7.82 -24.95 8.11
N SER A 3 6.58 -25.05 7.69
CA SER A 3 6.19 -25.12 6.28
C SER A 3 5.74 -23.74 5.74
N TYR A 4 6.23 -23.38 4.55
CA TYR A 4 5.93 -22.11 3.90
C TYR A 4 5.28 -22.35 2.54
N ALA A 5 4.19 -21.62 2.27
CA ALA A 5 3.53 -21.63 0.95
C ALA A 5 3.43 -20.22 0.39
N ILE A 6 3.85 -20.05 -0.86
CA ILE A 6 3.72 -18.80 -1.63
C ILE A 6 2.50 -18.90 -2.51
N HIS A 7 1.42 -18.23 -2.12
CA HIS A 7 0.15 -18.20 -2.86
C HIS A 7 0.18 -17.11 -3.92
N ALA A 8 0.32 -17.53 -5.16
CA ALA A 8 0.41 -16.64 -6.32
C ALA A 8 -0.45 -17.18 -7.46
N SER A 9 -0.98 -16.29 -8.30
CA SER A 9 -1.66 -16.68 -9.52
C SER A 9 -0.65 -16.82 -10.66
N SER A 10 -0.56 -18.00 -11.23
CA SER A 10 0.29 -18.27 -12.41
C SER A 10 -0.14 -17.46 -13.65
N ARG A 11 -1.40 -16.99 -13.69
CA ARG A 11 -1.95 -16.18 -14.78
C ARG A 11 -1.60 -14.71 -14.70
N ILE A 12 -1.11 -14.23 -13.54
CA ILE A 12 -0.76 -12.84 -13.31
C ILE A 12 0.76 -12.71 -13.33
N LYS A 13 1.30 -12.14 -14.41
CA LYS A 13 2.75 -12.09 -14.69
C LYS A 13 3.59 -11.58 -13.53
N TRP A 14 3.20 -10.46 -12.90
CA TRP A 14 3.96 -9.90 -11.79
C TRP A 14 3.97 -10.81 -10.55
N GLN A 15 2.84 -11.52 -10.27
CA GLN A 15 2.78 -12.47 -9.16
C GLN A 15 3.67 -13.69 -9.41
N ALA A 16 3.67 -14.22 -10.62
CA ALA A 16 4.52 -15.34 -10.99
C ALA A 16 6.00 -14.97 -10.86
N LYS A 17 6.41 -13.78 -11.36
CA LYS A 17 7.79 -13.25 -11.23
C LYS A 17 8.16 -13.09 -9.75
N LEU A 18 7.33 -12.40 -8.98
CA LEU A 18 7.59 -12.13 -7.57
C LEU A 18 7.66 -13.40 -6.72
N ALA A 19 6.82 -14.39 -6.99
CA ALA A 19 6.84 -15.67 -6.26
C ALA A 19 8.18 -16.41 -6.39
N LEU A 20 8.80 -16.37 -7.57
CA LEU A 20 10.14 -16.92 -7.77
C LEU A 20 11.20 -16.14 -6.99
N ILE A 21 11.15 -14.82 -7.05
CA ILE A 21 12.07 -13.93 -6.32
C ILE A 21 11.99 -14.17 -4.81
N ILE A 22 10.77 -14.26 -4.26
CA ILE A 22 10.55 -14.57 -2.84
C ILE A 22 11.16 -15.94 -2.48
N LYS A 23 10.89 -16.95 -3.30
CA LYS A 23 11.41 -18.30 -3.07
C LYS A 23 12.93 -18.32 -3.04
N GLU A 24 13.59 -17.61 -3.97
CA GLU A 24 15.06 -17.50 -4.02
C GLU A 24 15.60 -16.76 -2.81
N GLY A 25 14.98 -15.64 -2.39
CA GLY A 25 15.37 -14.91 -1.20
C GLY A 25 15.26 -15.74 0.09
N LEU A 26 14.16 -16.48 0.27
CA LEU A 26 13.95 -17.38 1.40
C LEU A 26 14.96 -18.52 1.43
N ALA A 27 15.32 -19.08 0.27
CA ALA A 27 16.31 -20.15 0.17
C ALA A 27 17.68 -19.74 0.71
N LYS A 28 18.07 -18.47 0.62
CA LYS A 28 19.31 -17.92 1.20
C LYS A 28 19.36 -18.02 2.73
N HIS A 29 18.19 -18.10 3.35
CA HIS A 29 18.03 -18.30 4.80
C HIS A 29 17.72 -19.75 5.18
N GLY A 30 17.86 -20.69 4.25
CA GLY A 30 17.55 -22.10 4.48
C GLY A 30 16.04 -22.41 4.57
N VAL A 31 15.19 -21.46 4.21
CA VAL A 31 13.71 -21.61 4.21
C VAL A 31 13.26 -22.19 2.87
N ASN A 32 12.62 -23.36 2.92
CA ASN A 32 12.07 -24.01 1.73
C ASN A 32 10.58 -23.70 1.59
N ALA A 33 10.23 -22.86 0.59
CA ALA A 33 8.86 -22.47 0.31
C ALA A 33 8.34 -23.10 -0.98
N VAL A 34 7.06 -23.47 -0.99
CA VAL A 34 6.38 -24.03 -2.17
C VAL A 34 5.49 -22.99 -2.80
N ILE A 35 5.71 -22.70 -4.10
CA ILE A 35 4.81 -21.85 -4.88
C ILE A 35 3.56 -22.66 -5.24
N THR A 36 2.38 -22.07 -5.03
CA THR A 36 1.11 -22.72 -5.29
C THR A 36 0.04 -21.72 -5.77
N ASP A 37 -0.82 -22.14 -6.67
CA ASP A 37 -2.09 -21.48 -6.99
C ASP A 37 -3.28 -22.19 -6.32
N ASN A 38 -3.03 -23.31 -5.66
CA ASN A 38 -4.01 -23.98 -4.82
C ASN A 38 -4.23 -23.18 -3.53
N ARG A 39 -5.43 -22.63 -3.40
CA ARG A 39 -5.83 -21.74 -2.29
C ARG A 39 -6.22 -22.49 -1.02
N ASP A 40 -6.44 -23.77 -1.12
CA ASP A 40 -6.79 -24.64 0.02
C ASP A 40 -5.54 -25.26 0.66
N LYS A 41 -4.35 -24.95 0.10
CA LYS A 41 -3.10 -25.46 0.66
C LYS A 41 -2.81 -24.81 2.01
N VAL A 42 -2.79 -25.61 3.05
CA VAL A 42 -2.44 -25.20 4.40
C VAL A 42 -0.92 -25.24 4.58
N SER A 43 -0.37 -24.20 5.22
CA SER A 43 1.03 -24.12 5.67
C SER A 43 1.09 -23.40 7.02
N ASP A 44 2.17 -23.55 7.75
CA ASP A 44 2.36 -22.84 9.04
C ASP A 44 2.42 -21.33 8.81
N THR A 45 3.08 -20.92 7.72
CA THR A 45 3.12 -19.52 7.27
C THR A 45 2.79 -19.41 5.78
N SER A 46 1.78 -18.64 5.46
CA SER A 46 1.33 -18.36 4.09
C SER A 46 1.86 -17.01 3.60
N LEU A 47 2.53 -16.98 2.45
CA LEU A 47 2.95 -15.76 1.75
C LEU A 47 1.96 -15.47 0.63
N ILE A 48 1.21 -14.38 0.72
CA ILE A 48 0.04 -14.11 -0.12
C ILE A 48 0.31 -12.91 -1.03
N LEU A 49 0.25 -13.11 -2.34
CA LEU A 49 0.53 -12.07 -3.33
C LEU A 49 -0.76 -11.40 -3.80
N GLY A 50 -1.00 -10.20 -3.24
CA GLY A 50 -2.10 -9.32 -3.61
C GLY A 50 -3.47 -9.70 -3.02
N PRO A 51 -4.38 -8.73 -2.95
CA PRO A 51 -5.66 -8.87 -2.25
C PRO A 51 -6.60 -9.87 -2.89
N ASN A 52 -6.53 -10.06 -4.21
CA ASN A 52 -7.39 -11.01 -4.93
C ASN A 52 -7.05 -12.47 -4.61
N VAL A 53 -5.79 -12.75 -4.29
CA VAL A 53 -5.37 -14.06 -3.80
C VAL A 53 -5.81 -14.24 -2.36
N TRP A 54 -5.58 -13.23 -1.52
CA TRP A 54 -5.94 -13.23 -0.10
C TRP A 54 -7.41 -13.55 0.17
N LYS A 55 -8.33 -12.95 -0.60
CA LYS A 55 -9.78 -13.22 -0.46
C LYS A 55 -10.16 -14.70 -0.59
N LYS A 56 -9.30 -15.49 -1.16
CA LYS A 56 -9.55 -16.89 -1.55
C LYS A 56 -8.67 -17.88 -0.79
N VAL A 57 -7.67 -17.41 -0.08
CA VAL A 57 -6.81 -18.24 0.77
C VAL A 57 -7.41 -18.22 2.18
N GLU A 58 -7.89 -19.36 2.64
CA GLU A 58 -8.17 -19.56 4.05
C GLU A 58 -6.84 -19.71 4.78
N ALA A 59 -6.30 -18.60 5.27
CA ALA A 59 -5.09 -18.59 6.05
C ALA A 59 -5.39 -19.19 7.43
N LYS A 60 -5.01 -20.44 7.62
CA LYS A 60 -4.94 -21.08 8.93
C LYS A 60 -3.53 -20.84 9.46
N GLY A 61 -3.37 -19.86 10.35
CA GLY A 61 -2.07 -19.51 10.92
C GLY A 61 -1.59 -18.11 10.52
N ASN A 62 -0.28 -17.91 10.59
CA ASN A 62 0.35 -16.63 10.23
C ASN A 62 0.38 -16.44 8.71
N TYR A 63 0.22 -15.21 8.27
CA TYR A 63 0.42 -14.90 6.86
C TYR A 63 1.17 -13.60 6.64
N ILE A 64 1.92 -13.54 5.54
CA ILE A 64 2.63 -12.36 5.07
C ILE A 64 1.98 -11.92 3.78
N MET A 65 1.58 -10.65 3.73
CA MET A 65 0.98 -10.03 2.55
C MET A 65 2.03 -9.31 1.73
N PHE A 66 2.01 -9.56 0.43
CA PHE A 66 2.75 -8.79 -0.57
C PHE A 66 1.75 -7.99 -1.38
N ASN A 67 1.82 -6.68 -1.25
CA ASN A 67 0.88 -5.77 -1.87
C ASN A 67 1.58 -4.75 -2.77
N ARG A 68 0.79 -3.94 -3.46
CA ARG A 68 1.31 -2.79 -4.20
C ARG A 68 2.06 -1.85 -3.24
N LYS A 69 3.09 -1.21 -3.75
CA LYS A 69 3.86 -0.18 -3.04
C LYS A 69 3.01 1.01 -2.63
N PHE A 70 3.47 1.73 -1.64
CA PHE A 70 2.86 2.98 -1.17
C PHE A 70 3.39 4.19 -1.91
N LEU A 71 4.70 4.21 -2.23
CA LEU A 71 5.45 5.35 -2.75
C LEU A 71 6.16 4.99 -4.07
N GLY A 72 6.57 6.01 -4.82
CA GLY A 72 7.48 5.83 -5.94
C GLY A 72 6.83 5.56 -7.29
N PHE A 73 5.75 6.25 -7.62
CA PHE A 73 5.09 6.13 -8.92
C PHE A 73 5.93 6.66 -10.08
N ASN A 74 6.96 7.44 -9.80
CA ASN A 74 7.84 8.06 -10.80
C ASN A 74 9.06 7.21 -11.17
N ALA A 75 9.32 6.11 -10.45
CA ALA A 75 10.45 5.27 -10.77
C ALA A 75 10.19 4.45 -12.04
N GLU A 76 11.21 4.29 -12.88
CA GLU A 76 11.17 3.37 -14.03
C GLU A 76 10.75 1.96 -13.60
N ASP A 77 11.04 1.59 -12.35
CA ASP A 77 10.74 0.32 -11.71
C ASP A 77 9.39 0.27 -10.97
N VAL A 78 8.37 0.98 -11.50
CA VAL A 78 7.02 1.06 -10.88
C VAL A 78 6.48 -0.30 -10.40
N HIS A 79 6.83 -1.36 -11.10
CA HIS A 79 6.34 -2.71 -10.84
C HIS A 79 7.28 -3.58 -9.99
N GLU A 80 8.47 -3.09 -9.64
CA GLU A 80 9.50 -3.87 -8.95
C GLU A 80 9.56 -3.59 -7.45
N ASN A 81 8.59 -2.84 -6.92
CA ASN A 81 8.46 -2.57 -5.49
C ASN A 81 7.13 -3.10 -4.94
N VAL A 82 7.17 -3.68 -3.75
CA VAL A 82 6.00 -4.18 -3.03
C VAL A 82 6.06 -3.82 -1.56
N ALA A 83 4.90 -3.52 -0.96
CA ALA A 83 4.75 -3.41 0.47
C ALA A 83 4.59 -4.82 1.06
N ILE A 84 5.27 -5.09 2.19
CA ILE A 84 5.26 -6.40 2.85
C ILE A 84 4.86 -6.23 4.32
N SER A 85 3.83 -6.95 4.73
CA SER A 85 3.29 -6.88 6.10
C SER A 85 2.85 -8.25 6.63
N TRP A 86 2.84 -8.41 7.96
CA TRP A 86 2.19 -9.52 8.63
C TRP A 86 0.69 -9.26 8.82
N ASP A 87 -0.11 -10.29 8.70
CA ASP A 87 -1.50 -10.43 9.16
C ASP A 87 -2.50 -9.37 8.67
N GLY A 88 -2.13 -8.54 7.71
CA GLY A 88 -3.01 -7.50 7.23
C GLY A 88 -2.58 -6.90 5.91
N PHE A 89 -3.43 -6.02 5.43
CA PHE A 89 -3.30 -5.34 4.16
C PHE A 89 -3.33 -3.82 4.38
N ASN A 90 -2.43 -3.09 3.73
CA ASN A 90 -2.29 -1.65 3.91
C ASN A 90 -2.20 -1.26 5.40
N GLY A 91 -2.99 -0.28 5.86
CA GLY A 91 -2.97 0.21 7.23
C GLY A 91 -3.24 -0.83 8.32
N ARG A 92 -3.86 -1.96 7.98
CA ARG A 92 -4.14 -3.07 8.92
C ARG A 92 -3.01 -4.08 9.05
N GLY A 93 -1.96 -3.94 8.25
CA GLY A 93 -0.79 -4.80 8.33
C GLY A 93 0.14 -4.39 9.46
N THR A 94 0.82 -5.38 10.06
CA THR A 94 1.94 -5.13 10.97
C THR A 94 3.23 -5.08 10.15
N PHE A 95 3.91 -3.94 10.19
CA PHE A 95 5.14 -3.71 9.47
C PHE A 95 6.33 -3.76 10.43
N CYS A 96 7.33 -4.54 10.08
CA CYS A 96 8.52 -4.72 10.92
C CYS A 96 9.56 -3.65 10.59
N VAL A 97 9.33 -2.43 11.07
CA VAL A 97 10.24 -1.30 10.91
C VAL A 97 10.93 -1.04 12.25
N SER A 98 12.23 -1.25 12.33
CA SER A 98 13.00 -1.06 13.56
C SER A 98 13.74 0.28 13.60
N ASP A 99 14.26 0.74 12.46
CA ASP A 99 15.08 1.93 12.35
C ASP A 99 14.65 2.72 11.12
N LEU A 100 14.30 3.99 11.32
CA LEU A 100 13.92 4.90 10.23
C LEU A 100 15.19 5.57 9.68
N ASP A 101 15.59 5.17 8.48
CA ASP A 101 16.63 5.84 7.70
C ASP A 101 15.95 6.81 6.71
N GLU A 102 16.15 8.09 6.89
CA GLU A 102 15.58 9.14 6.02
C GLU A 102 16.00 8.97 4.55
N ASN A 103 17.20 8.43 4.31
CA ASN A 103 17.67 8.17 2.96
C ASN A 103 16.84 7.13 2.22
N ARG A 104 16.06 6.30 2.94
CA ARG A 104 15.18 5.33 2.30
C ARG A 104 14.02 6.00 1.57
N LEU A 105 13.48 7.08 2.10
CA LEU A 105 12.43 7.86 1.43
C LEU A 105 12.92 8.41 0.08
N ALA A 106 14.13 8.95 0.05
CA ALA A 106 14.74 9.52 -1.17
C ALA A 106 14.91 8.51 -2.33
N ARG A 107 14.85 7.21 -2.06
CA ARG A 107 14.82 6.17 -3.11
C ARG A 107 13.51 6.15 -3.90
N TYR A 108 12.44 6.65 -3.33
CA TYR A 108 11.08 6.56 -3.89
C TYR A 108 10.48 7.91 -4.27
N VAL A 109 10.83 8.95 -3.53
CA VAL A 109 10.29 10.30 -3.68
C VAL A 109 11.44 11.30 -3.53
N LYS A 110 11.58 12.19 -4.48
CA LYS A 110 12.55 13.28 -4.40
C LYS A 110 11.98 14.41 -3.56
N ASP A 111 12.85 15.15 -2.84
CA ASP A 111 12.42 16.24 -1.97
C ASP A 111 11.58 17.30 -2.71
N GLU A 112 11.95 17.64 -3.95
CA GLU A 112 11.22 18.59 -4.78
C GLU A 112 9.83 18.11 -5.24
N GLU A 113 9.52 16.82 -5.05
CA GLU A 113 8.19 16.26 -5.35
C GLU A 113 7.24 16.35 -4.17
N ILE A 114 7.74 16.62 -2.96
CA ILE A 114 6.95 16.77 -1.74
C ILE A 114 6.49 18.21 -1.64
N LEU A 115 5.28 18.47 -2.10
CA LEU A 115 4.71 19.80 -2.12
C LEU A 115 4.15 20.20 -0.75
N ASP A 116 4.21 21.51 -0.43
CA ASP A 116 3.56 22.03 0.76
C ASP A 116 2.05 21.78 0.75
N TYR A 117 1.45 21.66 1.93
CA TYR A 117 0.00 21.55 2.03
C TYR A 117 -0.70 22.79 1.47
N LYS A 118 -1.72 22.53 0.66
CA LYS A 118 -2.50 23.61 0.03
C LYS A 118 -3.48 24.22 1.01
N GLU A 119 -3.42 25.54 1.18
CA GLU A 119 -4.38 26.34 1.96
C GLU A 119 -5.63 26.69 1.13
N ASN A 120 -6.36 25.70 0.62
CA ASN A 120 -7.54 25.94 -0.21
C ASN A 120 -8.82 26.04 0.61
N MET A 121 -9.17 27.25 1.09
CA MET A 121 -10.35 27.47 1.95
C MET A 121 -11.71 27.24 1.27
N GLY A 122 -11.81 27.30 -0.04
CA GLY A 122 -13.06 27.14 -0.82
C GLY A 122 -13.07 25.99 -1.81
N GLY A 123 -12.09 25.08 -1.72
CA GLY A 123 -11.85 24.07 -2.73
C GLY A 123 -12.80 22.88 -2.76
N ILE A 124 -12.52 21.96 -3.67
CA ILE A 124 -13.28 20.74 -3.93
C ILE A 124 -12.94 19.68 -2.88
N ASN A 125 -13.95 18.96 -2.41
CA ASN A 125 -13.81 17.71 -1.69
C ASN A 125 -13.72 16.57 -2.70
N LEU A 126 -12.56 15.94 -2.84
CA LEU A 126 -12.31 14.88 -3.82
C LEU A 126 -12.63 13.51 -3.21
N LEU A 127 -13.64 12.84 -3.74
CA LEU A 127 -13.93 11.45 -3.37
C LEU A 127 -13.17 10.51 -4.31
N CYS A 128 -12.18 9.81 -3.78
CA CYS A 128 -11.44 8.80 -4.55
C CYS A 128 -12.24 7.50 -4.64
N GLU A 129 -12.61 7.13 -5.87
CA GLU A 129 -13.40 5.94 -6.14
C GLU A 129 -12.68 4.66 -5.70
N GLN A 130 -13.41 3.78 -5.06
CA GLN A 130 -12.96 2.46 -4.62
C GLN A 130 -13.73 1.37 -5.37
N HIS A 131 -13.01 0.38 -5.90
CA HIS A 131 -13.66 -0.69 -6.66
C HIS A 131 -14.10 -1.88 -5.80
N ASP A 132 -13.45 -2.10 -4.67
CA ASP A 132 -13.72 -3.25 -3.82
C ASP A 132 -13.20 -3.02 -2.41
N LEU A 133 -14.08 -3.09 -1.44
CA LEU A 133 -13.74 -2.93 -0.03
C LEU A 133 -13.08 -4.19 0.54
N GLY A 134 -13.55 -5.36 0.13
CA GLY A 134 -13.05 -6.62 0.61
C GLY A 134 -13.03 -6.73 2.14
N ARG A 135 -12.10 -7.51 2.68
CA ARG A 135 -11.84 -7.66 4.13
C ARG A 135 -10.97 -6.54 4.71
N SER A 136 -10.59 -5.56 3.90
CA SER A 136 -9.64 -4.52 4.27
C SER A 136 -10.29 -3.27 4.85
N THR A 137 -11.60 -3.28 5.10
CA THR A 137 -12.37 -2.16 5.65
C THR A 137 -13.48 -2.63 6.59
N ASP A 138 -13.87 -1.76 7.52
CA ASP A 138 -15.01 -1.96 8.42
C ASP A 138 -16.35 -1.55 7.78
N TRP A 139 -16.33 -0.88 6.65
CA TRP A 139 -17.54 -0.48 5.92
C TRP A 139 -18.21 -1.70 5.27
N LYS A 140 -19.53 -1.82 5.43
CA LYS A 140 -20.29 -2.96 4.91
C LYS A 140 -20.37 -2.97 3.39
N ASN A 141 -20.52 -1.80 2.79
CA ASN A 141 -20.51 -1.63 1.35
C ASN A 141 -20.02 -0.24 0.95
N ILE A 142 -19.63 -0.08 -0.32
CA ILE A 142 -19.06 1.17 -0.84
C ILE A 142 -20.10 2.30 -0.89
N ASN A 143 -21.38 1.99 -1.10
CA ASN A 143 -22.40 3.01 -1.21
C ASN A 143 -22.64 3.71 0.13
N GLU A 144 -22.57 2.98 1.27
CA GLU A 144 -22.64 3.60 2.60
C GLU A 144 -21.55 4.65 2.79
N PHE A 145 -20.34 4.38 2.30
CA PHE A 145 -19.25 5.35 2.36
C PHE A 145 -19.52 6.56 1.46
N TYR A 146 -20.02 6.36 0.24
CA TYR A 146 -20.34 7.44 -0.68
C TYR A 146 -21.47 8.31 -0.14
N ASP A 147 -22.54 7.71 0.36
CA ASP A 147 -23.66 8.41 0.99
C ASP A 147 -23.19 9.24 2.19
N TYR A 148 -22.33 8.66 3.05
CA TYR A 148 -21.71 9.37 4.16
C TYR A 148 -20.94 10.62 3.71
N ILE A 149 -20.20 10.56 2.61
CA ILE A 149 -19.45 11.72 2.07
C ILE A 149 -20.39 12.75 1.51
N TYR A 150 -21.37 12.38 0.68
CA TYR A 150 -22.30 13.30 0.05
C TYR A 150 -23.22 14.00 1.05
N GLU A 151 -23.56 13.35 2.17
CA GLU A 151 -24.36 13.96 3.23
C GLU A 151 -23.59 15.02 4.03
N ARG A 152 -22.29 14.86 4.22
CA ARG A 152 -21.48 15.69 5.11
C ARG A 152 -20.69 16.79 4.41
N TYR A 153 -20.35 16.60 3.15
CA TYR A 153 -19.47 17.50 2.43
C TYR A 153 -20.17 18.11 1.22
N ARG A 154 -19.88 19.38 0.96
CA ARG A 154 -20.34 20.08 -0.23
C ARG A 154 -19.23 20.12 -1.27
N ASN A 155 -19.57 20.41 -2.52
CA ASN A 155 -18.62 20.47 -3.64
C ASN A 155 -17.81 19.19 -3.79
N VAL A 156 -18.48 18.03 -3.74
CA VAL A 156 -17.85 16.73 -3.89
C VAL A 156 -17.68 16.41 -5.37
N ALA A 157 -16.43 16.20 -5.80
CA ALA A 157 -16.09 15.64 -7.10
C ALA A 157 -15.59 14.21 -6.95
N VAL A 158 -15.93 13.33 -7.90
CA VAL A 158 -15.49 11.93 -7.89
C VAL A 158 -14.29 11.76 -8.80
N ARG A 159 -13.18 11.29 -8.25
CA ARG A 159 -12.01 10.87 -9.01
C ARG A 159 -12.07 9.39 -9.29
N LYS A 160 -12.21 9.03 -10.55
CA LYS A 160 -12.09 7.65 -11.00
C LYS A 160 -10.63 7.19 -10.97
N LYS A 161 -10.43 5.91 -10.70
CA LYS A 161 -9.09 5.33 -10.72
C LYS A 161 -8.54 5.33 -12.15
N ILE A 162 -7.47 6.10 -12.37
CA ILE A 162 -6.66 6.06 -13.60
C ILE A 162 -5.37 5.31 -13.28
N SER A 163 -5.06 4.28 -14.04
CA SER A 163 -3.81 3.53 -13.88
C SER A 163 -2.69 4.18 -14.70
N PRO A 164 -1.51 4.44 -14.12
CA PRO A 164 -0.34 4.91 -14.87
C PRO A 164 0.04 3.97 -16.03
N GLU A 165 -0.26 2.68 -15.88
CA GLU A 165 -0.03 1.65 -16.91
C GLU A 165 -0.76 1.95 -18.23
N ASN A 166 -1.89 2.67 -18.16
CA ASN A 166 -2.72 2.96 -19.33
C ASN A 166 -2.33 4.24 -20.07
N VAL A 167 -1.69 5.18 -19.39
CA VAL A 167 -1.43 6.54 -19.94
C VAL A 167 0.03 6.96 -19.88
N GLY A 168 0.88 6.15 -19.25
CA GLY A 168 2.27 6.52 -18.96
C GLY A 168 2.40 7.36 -17.67
N VAL A 169 3.52 7.20 -16.98
CA VAL A 169 3.73 7.80 -15.65
C VAL A 169 3.73 9.32 -15.70
N GLU A 170 4.43 9.93 -16.65
CA GLU A 170 4.51 11.39 -16.75
C GLU A 170 3.17 12.02 -17.11
N THR A 171 2.46 11.46 -18.08
CA THR A 171 1.10 11.93 -18.45
C THR A 171 0.14 11.79 -17.28
N TRP A 172 0.21 10.68 -16.53
CA TRP A 172 -0.58 10.45 -15.35
C TRP A 172 -0.28 11.47 -14.24
N LYS A 173 1.00 11.79 -14.00
CA LYS A 173 1.41 12.81 -13.01
C LYS A 173 0.87 14.19 -13.36
N GLN A 174 1.00 14.62 -14.61
CA GLN A 174 0.50 15.90 -15.08
C GLN A 174 -1.03 16.00 -14.96
N GLN A 175 -1.75 14.94 -15.32
CA GLN A 175 -3.20 14.87 -15.16
C GLN A 175 -3.63 14.96 -13.70
N ILE A 176 -2.98 14.23 -12.82
CA ILE A 176 -3.26 14.29 -11.39
C ILE A 176 -3.02 15.68 -10.81
N LEU A 177 -1.89 16.30 -11.09
CA LEU A 177 -1.57 17.63 -10.58
C LEU A 177 -2.60 18.66 -11.02
N LYS A 178 -3.07 18.59 -12.29
CA LYS A 178 -4.14 19.43 -12.81
C LYS A 178 -5.49 19.17 -12.13
N GLU A 179 -5.87 17.91 -11.92
CA GLU A 179 -7.09 17.53 -11.20
C GLU A 179 -7.07 17.97 -9.73
N LEU A 180 -5.89 18.09 -9.15
CA LEU A 180 -5.70 18.47 -7.75
C LEU A 180 -5.57 19.98 -7.52
N GLU A 181 -5.58 20.80 -8.56
CA GLU A 181 -5.32 22.25 -8.44
C GLU A 181 -6.27 22.93 -7.45
N ASP A 182 -7.56 22.61 -7.52
CA ASP A 182 -8.61 23.17 -6.67
C ASP A 182 -9.04 22.25 -5.52
N VAL A 183 -8.35 21.13 -5.31
CA VAL A 183 -8.74 20.17 -4.27
C VAL A 183 -8.31 20.67 -2.91
N LYS A 184 -9.29 20.76 -1.99
CA LYS A 184 -9.08 21.05 -0.57
C LYS A 184 -8.73 19.81 0.22
N THR A 185 -9.55 18.77 0.10
CA THR A 185 -9.45 17.54 0.89
C THR A 185 -9.81 16.36 0.01
N ALA A 186 -9.02 15.30 0.08
CA ALA A 186 -9.33 14.03 -0.55
C ALA A 186 -9.89 13.05 0.46
N HIS A 187 -11.08 12.52 0.18
CA HIS A 187 -11.76 11.51 0.99
C HIS A 187 -11.44 10.13 0.46
N ILE A 188 -10.80 9.32 1.29
CA ILE A 188 -10.28 8.00 0.92
C ILE A 188 -10.72 6.98 1.96
N LEU A 189 -11.10 5.81 1.49
CA LEU A 189 -11.47 4.71 2.37
C LEU A 189 -10.27 3.81 2.67
N ASN A 190 -9.70 3.20 1.64
CA ASN A 190 -8.54 2.31 1.78
C ASN A 190 -7.80 2.22 0.45
N SER A 191 -6.86 3.11 0.21
CA SER A 191 -6.13 3.15 -1.05
C SER A 191 -4.72 3.69 -0.89
N THR A 192 -3.76 3.11 -1.56
CA THR A 192 -2.37 3.63 -1.61
C THR A 192 -2.27 5.01 -2.25
N VAL A 193 -3.29 5.48 -2.97
CA VAL A 193 -3.35 6.84 -3.51
C VAL A 193 -3.31 7.91 -2.40
N SER A 194 -3.68 7.59 -1.17
CA SER A 194 -3.57 8.50 -0.03
C SER A 194 -2.13 8.99 0.18
N ALA A 195 -1.16 8.10 0.09
CA ALA A 195 0.25 8.46 0.22
C ALA A 195 0.71 9.41 -0.89
N GLU A 196 0.27 9.18 -2.14
CA GLU A 196 0.58 10.07 -3.26
C GLU A 196 -0.03 11.46 -3.08
N LEU A 197 -1.31 11.53 -2.70
CA LEU A 197 -1.99 12.79 -2.46
C LEU A 197 -1.33 13.57 -1.32
N THR A 198 -0.85 12.87 -0.30
CA THR A 198 -0.08 13.45 0.78
C THR A 198 1.25 14.04 0.28
N ILE A 199 1.96 13.37 -0.65
CA ILE A 199 3.15 13.91 -1.31
C ILE A 199 2.81 15.19 -2.09
N PHE A 200 1.69 15.22 -2.79
CA PHE A 200 1.23 16.38 -3.56
C PHE A 200 0.62 17.51 -2.71
N GLY A 201 0.75 17.48 -1.39
CA GLY A 201 0.30 18.53 -0.49
C GLY A 201 -1.24 18.63 -0.37
N ILE A 202 -1.95 17.55 -0.60
CA ILE A 202 -3.40 17.47 -0.41
C ILE A 202 -3.71 16.91 0.97
N HIS A 203 -4.60 17.57 1.71
CA HIS A 203 -5.13 17.02 2.95
C HIS A 203 -5.93 15.74 2.67
N VAL A 204 -5.55 14.65 3.31
CA VAL A 204 -6.20 13.35 3.16
C VAL A 204 -7.09 13.09 4.37
N ALA A 205 -8.40 13.02 4.13
CA ALA A 205 -9.37 12.53 5.10
C ALA A 205 -9.55 11.02 4.93
N SER A 206 -8.79 10.27 5.67
CA SER A 206 -8.88 8.81 5.70
C SER A 206 -10.06 8.36 6.56
N HIS A 207 -10.91 7.48 6.04
CA HIS A 207 -12.16 7.04 6.67
C HIS A 207 -12.13 5.60 7.17
N ASP A 208 -11.01 4.90 7.05
CA ASP A 208 -10.82 3.54 7.52
C ASP A 208 -9.38 3.33 7.99
N ILE A 209 -9.19 2.61 9.09
CA ILE A 209 -7.86 2.28 9.63
C ILE A 209 -7.00 1.46 8.65
N GLY A 210 -7.62 0.88 7.63
CA GLY A 210 -6.91 0.20 6.55
C GLY A 210 -6.23 1.13 5.57
N ASP A 211 -6.49 2.44 5.61
CA ASP A 211 -5.80 3.40 4.74
C ASP A 211 -4.39 3.70 5.24
N PRO A 212 -3.36 3.75 4.37
CA PRO A 212 -1.98 4.01 4.77
C PRO A 212 -1.77 5.35 5.49
N CYS A 213 -2.57 6.35 5.19
CA CYS A 213 -2.46 7.69 5.77
C CYS A 213 -3.43 7.95 6.94
N TYR A 214 -4.10 6.90 7.45
CA TYR A 214 -5.02 7.05 8.60
C TYR A 214 -4.32 7.65 9.83
N ALA A 215 -3.05 7.33 10.05
CA ALA A 215 -2.24 7.86 11.15
C ALA A 215 -2.06 9.39 11.12
N LEU A 216 -2.18 10.03 9.93
CA LEU A 216 -2.10 11.48 9.79
C LEU A 216 -3.36 12.23 10.23
N LYS A 217 -4.44 11.55 10.58
CA LYS A 217 -5.70 12.20 10.93
C LYS A 217 -5.52 13.18 12.09
N GLY A 218 -5.54 14.49 11.78
CA GLY A 218 -5.29 15.57 12.73
C GLY A 218 -3.83 15.72 13.19
N LYS A 219 -2.87 15.19 12.42
CA LYS A 219 -1.43 15.21 12.71
C LYS A 219 -0.63 15.50 11.43
N GLU A 220 -0.98 16.56 10.72
CA GLU A 220 -0.33 16.92 9.45
C GLU A 220 1.17 17.20 9.61
N ASP A 221 1.61 17.62 10.77
CA ASP A 221 3.01 17.80 11.17
C ASP A 221 3.81 16.48 11.15
N LYS A 222 3.14 15.34 11.25
CA LYS A 222 3.73 14.00 11.17
C LYS A 222 3.89 13.45 9.75
N ARG A 223 3.61 14.25 8.74
CA ARG A 223 3.65 13.82 7.33
C ARG A 223 4.97 13.16 6.93
N MET A 224 6.09 13.81 7.23
CA MET A 224 7.41 13.30 6.84
C MET A 224 7.76 12.00 7.57
N GLU A 225 7.41 11.91 8.85
CA GLU A 225 7.58 10.69 9.64
C GLU A 225 6.81 9.52 9.02
N LEU A 226 5.54 9.73 8.65
CA LEU A 226 4.73 8.71 7.98
C LEU A 226 5.31 8.32 6.61
N LEU A 227 5.69 9.28 5.76
CA LEU A 227 6.26 8.97 4.44
C LEU A 227 7.56 8.17 4.56
N THR A 228 8.42 8.52 5.51
CA THR A 228 9.64 7.77 5.83
C THR A 228 9.29 6.34 6.28
N TYR A 229 8.30 6.21 7.15
CA TYR A 229 7.83 4.90 7.59
C TYR A 229 7.29 4.05 6.43
N LEU A 230 6.45 4.62 5.56
CA LEU A 230 5.94 3.93 4.38
C LEU A 230 7.05 3.47 3.42
N ALA A 231 8.14 4.25 3.31
CA ALA A 231 9.31 3.86 2.54
C ALA A 231 9.99 2.60 3.12
N HIS A 232 9.98 2.44 4.44
CA HIS A 232 10.50 1.24 5.12
C HIS A 232 9.55 0.04 5.05
N CYS A 233 8.27 0.27 4.80
CA CYS A 233 7.28 -0.81 4.64
C CYS A 233 7.35 -1.49 3.26
N GLN A 234 8.09 -0.92 2.31
CA GLN A 234 8.18 -1.43 0.94
C GLN A 234 9.60 -1.83 0.55
N TRP A 235 9.69 -2.78 -0.40
CA TRP A 235 10.89 -3.48 -0.77
C TRP A 235 11.00 -3.60 -2.27
N HIS A 236 12.18 -3.33 -2.80
CA HIS A 236 12.50 -3.58 -4.20
C HIS A 236 12.74 -5.08 -4.42
N TYR A 237 12.47 -5.58 -5.61
CA TYR A 237 12.65 -7.00 -5.95
C TYR A 237 14.08 -7.50 -5.73
N SER A 238 15.10 -6.65 -5.91
CA SER A 238 16.49 -7.03 -5.60
C SER A 238 16.71 -7.26 -4.11
N GLU A 239 16.13 -6.44 -3.24
CA GLU A 239 16.20 -6.61 -1.78
C GLU A 239 15.47 -7.89 -1.36
N ILE A 240 14.36 -8.22 -2.04
CA ILE A 240 13.62 -9.45 -1.81
C ILE A 240 14.43 -10.66 -2.24
N ASN A 241 15.01 -10.59 -3.43
CA ASN A 241 15.87 -11.64 -3.96
C ASN A 241 17.10 -11.89 -3.09
N ASN A 242 17.68 -10.83 -2.51
CA ASN A 242 18.81 -10.93 -1.59
C ASN A 242 18.45 -11.49 -0.22
N GLY A 243 17.16 -11.56 0.13
CA GLY A 243 16.67 -12.06 1.40
C GLY A 243 16.68 -11.02 2.53
N GLU A 244 17.08 -9.77 2.27
CA GLU A 244 17.21 -8.69 3.27
C GLU A 244 15.90 -8.44 4.04
N TRP A 245 14.77 -8.51 3.33
CA TRP A 245 13.44 -8.33 3.91
C TRP A 245 13.11 -9.39 4.98
N TRP A 246 13.58 -10.63 4.78
CA TRP A 246 13.26 -11.74 5.66
C TRP A 246 13.88 -11.58 7.05
N ASP A 247 15.11 -11.10 7.12
CA ASP A 247 15.78 -10.86 8.39
C ASP A 247 15.05 -9.84 9.28
N LYS A 248 14.39 -8.86 8.66
CA LYS A 248 13.56 -7.89 9.37
C LYS A 248 12.19 -8.45 9.72
N LEU A 249 11.52 -9.12 8.77
CA LEU A 249 10.15 -9.61 8.97
C LEU A 249 10.04 -10.83 9.88
N LYS A 250 11.00 -11.74 9.87
CA LYS A 250 10.91 -13.00 10.64
C LYS A 250 10.70 -12.81 12.15
N LYS A 251 11.03 -11.64 12.69
CA LYS A 251 10.85 -11.34 14.11
C LYS A 251 9.40 -10.96 14.46
N LYS A 252 8.56 -10.68 13.50
CA LYS A 252 7.15 -10.23 13.66
C LYS A 252 6.98 -9.16 14.75
N VAL A 253 7.88 -8.19 14.80
CA VAL A 253 7.87 -7.09 15.78
C VAL A 253 7.69 -5.77 15.04
N GLY A 254 6.65 -5.02 15.38
CA GLY A 254 6.37 -3.71 14.82
C GLY A 254 4.94 -3.27 15.12
N PRO A 255 4.65 -1.97 15.08
CA PRO A 255 3.29 -1.46 15.23
C PRO A 255 2.47 -1.74 13.96
N GLN A 256 1.16 -1.68 14.10
CA GLN A 256 0.29 -1.50 12.95
C GLN A 256 0.42 -0.06 12.43
N LEU A 257 0.25 0.12 11.13
CA LEU A 257 0.49 1.42 10.49
C LEU A 257 -0.38 2.55 11.05
N HIS A 258 -1.59 2.23 11.51
CA HIS A 258 -2.49 3.23 12.11
C HIS A 258 -2.13 3.62 13.56
N GLU A 259 -1.16 2.96 14.16
CA GLU A 259 -0.70 3.21 15.54
C GLU A 259 0.49 4.21 15.58
N ILE A 260 1.03 4.57 14.43
CA ILE A 260 2.13 5.52 14.26
C ILE A 260 1.60 6.94 14.33
#